data_4fc8b4c6eb089b112c69b70b7bb9c737
#
_entry.id   4fc8b4c6eb089b112c69b70b7bb9c737
#
_cell.length_a   1.000
_cell.length_b   1.000
_cell.length_c   1.000
_cell.angle_alpha   90.00
_cell.angle_beta   90.00
_cell.angle_gamma   90.00
#
_symmetry.space_group_name_H-M   'P 1'
#
loop_
_entity.id
_entity.type
_entity.pdbx_description
1 polymer ?
#
loop_
_entity_poly.entity_id
_entity_poly.type
_entity_poly.pdbx_seq_one_letter_code
_entity_poly.pdbx_strand_id
1 'polypeptide(L)'
;GAKSTDLAILVVAADDGVMPQTVEAINHAKAADIPVVVAVNKVDKPEAQPDKIRGQLTEYGLVPEEYGGDTMFVDISAKQGKNIDQLLESVILTADAALELTANPDMDAQGVAIESHLDRGRGPVATVIVQRGTLHVGDSIVVGDAHGRVRRMLDEFGEDVEEAGPSRPVQVQGLSGVPGAGDNLLVVEDDRVARQIANQRDARKRSALQAKQRKRVSLEDLDKVLQETSTLNLILKGDNAGSVEALEDALLDIKTEDEVELNIIDRGVGAVTETNVSLAAASDAVIIAFNTRAEGKATEMATQEGVDIRYYTIIYKAIEEVEAALKGMLKPIYEERDTGAAEIRALFKSSAVGTIAGCMVTEGKVVRNGKVRLLRDNNVITADAKIESLRHEKDDATEIKAGYECGMVLSYPDIQVGDIIQAYEEVEVPRD
;
A
#
# COMPACT_ATOMS: atom_id res chain seq x y z
N GLY A 1 15.09 11.71 1.43
CA GLY A 1 16.55 11.51 1.59
C GLY A 1 17.34 12.01 0.41
N ALA A 2 17.18 11.41 -0.79
CA ALA A 2 18.06 11.68 -1.94
C ALA A 2 18.18 13.17 -2.34
N LYS A 3 17.09 13.95 -2.28
CA LYS A 3 17.09 15.39 -2.62
C LYS A 3 17.86 16.28 -1.62
N SER A 4 18.16 15.78 -0.44
CA SER A 4 18.90 16.50 0.61
C SER A 4 20.31 15.95 0.84
N THR A 5 20.76 15.07 -0.06
CA THR A 5 22.03 14.36 0.00
C THR A 5 22.91 14.79 -1.17
N ASP A 6 24.18 15.03 -0.94
CA ASP A 6 25.13 15.41 -1.99
C ASP A 6 25.81 14.20 -2.62
N LEU A 7 26.00 13.12 -1.85
CA LEU A 7 26.62 11.86 -2.27
C LEU A 7 26.00 10.69 -1.52
N ALA A 8 25.87 9.53 -2.17
CA ALA A 8 25.33 8.32 -1.55
C ALA A 8 26.40 7.21 -1.45
N ILE A 9 26.44 6.52 -0.32
CA ILE A 9 27.18 5.26 -0.17
C ILE A 9 26.16 4.12 -0.31
N LEU A 10 26.27 3.33 -1.37
CA LEU A 10 25.45 2.16 -1.60
C LEU A 10 26.13 0.94 -0.98
N VAL A 11 25.56 0.40 0.08
CA VAL A 11 26.10 -0.78 0.75
C VAL A 11 25.41 -2.04 0.22
N VAL A 12 26.20 -2.95 -0.37
CA VAL A 12 25.70 -4.21 -0.92
C VAL A 12 26.46 -5.37 -0.26
N ALA A 13 25.74 -6.37 0.22
CA ALA A 13 26.36 -7.54 0.84
C ALA A 13 26.91 -8.50 -0.21
N ALA A 14 28.18 -8.88 -0.07
CA ALA A 14 28.90 -9.75 -1.02
C ALA A 14 28.37 -11.20 -1.02
N ASP A 15 27.64 -11.61 0.01
CA ASP A 15 27.02 -12.92 0.17
C ASP A 15 25.57 -13.00 -0.36
N ASP A 16 24.84 -11.88 -0.35
CA ASP A 16 23.40 -11.86 -0.69
C ASP A 16 23.13 -11.43 -2.16
N GLY A 17 23.99 -10.59 -2.73
CA GLY A 17 23.80 -10.03 -4.08
C GLY A 17 22.98 -8.75 -4.11
N VAL A 18 22.58 -8.33 -5.33
CA VAL A 18 21.74 -7.17 -5.55
C VAL A 18 20.28 -7.52 -5.26
N MET A 19 19.72 -6.93 -4.22
CA MET A 19 18.34 -7.13 -3.76
C MET A 19 17.40 -6.05 -4.32
N PRO A 20 16.08 -6.24 -4.32
CA PRO A 20 15.12 -5.23 -4.78
C PRO A 20 15.31 -3.86 -4.13
N GLN A 21 15.60 -3.81 -2.83
CA GLN A 21 15.89 -2.59 -2.08
C GLN A 21 17.16 -1.87 -2.59
N THR A 22 18.16 -2.65 -3.04
CA THR A 22 19.37 -2.08 -3.66
C THR A 22 19.04 -1.40 -4.97
N VAL A 23 18.18 -2.00 -5.79
CA VAL A 23 17.72 -1.44 -7.08
C VAL A 23 16.93 -0.16 -6.84
N GLU A 24 16.06 -0.14 -5.85
CA GLU A 24 15.30 1.04 -5.44
C GLU A 24 16.24 2.18 -5.02
N ALA A 25 17.23 1.91 -4.17
CA ALA A 25 18.23 2.90 -3.76
C ALA A 25 19.01 3.47 -4.95
N ILE A 26 19.41 2.63 -5.93
CA ILE A 26 20.07 3.07 -7.16
C ILE A 26 19.16 4.00 -7.96
N ASN A 27 17.88 3.63 -8.12
CA ASN A 27 16.92 4.44 -8.87
C ASN A 27 16.69 5.81 -8.20
N HIS A 28 16.60 5.86 -6.87
CA HIS A 28 16.50 7.11 -6.13
C HIS A 28 17.75 8.00 -6.28
N ALA A 29 18.95 7.42 -6.21
CA ALA A 29 20.20 8.15 -6.42
C ALA A 29 20.28 8.73 -7.84
N LYS A 30 19.94 7.94 -8.85
CA LYS A 30 19.89 8.38 -10.25
C LYS A 30 18.83 9.45 -10.49
N ALA A 31 17.64 9.30 -9.92
CA ALA A 31 16.56 10.29 -10.06
C ALA A 31 16.93 11.64 -9.42
N ALA A 32 17.81 11.64 -8.43
CA ALA A 32 18.32 12.83 -7.76
C ALA A 32 19.64 13.36 -8.37
N ASP A 33 20.20 12.65 -9.36
CA ASP A 33 21.47 12.98 -10.05
C ASP A 33 22.65 13.15 -9.06
N ILE A 34 22.73 12.26 -8.06
CA ILE A 34 23.79 12.27 -7.05
C ILE A 34 24.83 11.17 -7.32
N PRO A 35 26.13 11.46 -7.14
CA PRO A 35 27.17 10.45 -7.28
C PRO A 35 27.06 9.37 -6.22
N VAL A 36 27.44 8.14 -6.59
CA VAL A 36 27.35 6.95 -5.74
C VAL A 36 28.74 6.34 -5.56
N VAL A 37 29.10 6.05 -4.32
CA VAL A 37 30.23 5.17 -3.98
C VAL A 37 29.67 3.84 -3.51
N VAL A 38 30.17 2.73 -4.06
CA VAL A 38 29.69 1.39 -3.71
C VAL A 38 30.59 0.74 -2.66
N ALA A 39 30.00 0.36 -1.55
CA ALA A 39 30.66 -0.43 -0.50
C ALA A 39 30.19 -1.89 -0.57
N VAL A 40 31.03 -2.77 -1.07
CA VAL A 40 30.77 -4.22 -1.11
C VAL A 40 31.14 -4.79 0.26
N ASN A 41 30.12 -5.04 1.09
CA ASN A 41 30.28 -5.40 2.50
C ASN A 41 30.28 -6.92 2.71
N LYS A 42 30.69 -7.36 3.89
CA LYS A 42 30.77 -8.75 4.34
C LYS A 42 31.80 -9.58 3.55
N VAL A 43 32.88 -8.97 3.06
CA VAL A 43 33.94 -9.70 2.33
C VAL A 43 34.75 -10.66 3.21
N ASP A 44 34.51 -10.64 4.51
CA ASP A 44 35.07 -11.59 5.49
C ASP A 44 34.38 -12.97 5.48
N LYS A 45 33.22 -13.10 4.83
CA LYS A 45 32.50 -14.36 4.75
C LYS A 45 33.07 -15.29 3.66
N PRO A 46 33.07 -16.63 3.89
CA PRO A 46 33.56 -17.59 2.89
C PRO A 46 32.75 -17.57 1.58
N GLU A 47 31.47 -17.24 1.65
CA GLU A 47 30.55 -17.20 0.51
C GLU A 47 30.61 -15.87 -0.26
N ALA A 48 31.41 -14.91 0.19
CA ALA A 48 31.51 -13.59 -0.43
C ALA A 48 31.99 -13.66 -1.88
N GLN A 49 31.25 -13.01 -2.78
CA GLN A 49 31.57 -12.93 -4.22
C GLN A 49 31.56 -11.47 -4.70
N PRO A 50 32.57 -10.64 -4.37
CA PRO A 50 32.63 -9.22 -4.75
C PRO A 50 32.53 -8.99 -6.25
N ASP A 51 33.21 -9.80 -7.08
CA ASP A 51 33.20 -9.65 -8.55
C ASP A 51 31.82 -9.88 -9.16
N LYS A 52 31.01 -10.78 -8.57
CA LYS A 52 29.63 -11.01 -8.99
C LYS A 52 28.79 -9.75 -8.72
N ILE A 53 29.00 -9.11 -7.57
CA ILE A 53 28.27 -7.85 -7.23
C ILE A 53 28.63 -6.74 -8.22
N ARG A 54 29.94 -6.60 -8.57
CA ARG A 54 30.39 -5.63 -9.60
C ARG A 54 29.69 -5.87 -10.94
N GLY A 55 29.60 -7.13 -11.37
CA GLY A 55 28.89 -7.50 -12.59
C GLY A 55 27.40 -7.15 -12.55
N GLN A 56 26.71 -7.50 -11.46
CA GLN A 56 25.30 -7.19 -11.28
C GLN A 56 25.01 -5.68 -11.26
N LEU A 57 25.81 -4.90 -10.55
CA LEU A 57 25.62 -3.44 -10.45
C LEU A 57 25.93 -2.73 -11.78
N THR A 58 26.80 -3.30 -12.62
CA THR A 58 27.06 -2.80 -13.97
C THR A 58 25.80 -2.83 -14.84
N GLU A 59 24.94 -3.84 -14.68
CA GLU A 59 23.65 -3.94 -15.39
C GLU A 59 22.71 -2.79 -15.01
N TYR A 60 22.84 -2.27 -13.79
CA TYR A 60 22.12 -1.09 -13.31
C TYR A 60 22.86 0.23 -13.58
N GLY A 61 23.94 0.22 -14.40
CA GLY A 61 24.68 1.40 -14.82
C GLY A 61 25.62 1.99 -13.77
N LEU A 62 25.99 1.22 -12.73
CA LEU A 62 27.09 1.54 -11.82
C LEU A 62 28.30 0.73 -12.28
N VAL A 63 29.14 1.35 -13.10
CA VAL A 63 30.28 0.70 -13.71
C VAL A 63 31.55 1.00 -12.90
N PRO A 64 32.27 -0.02 -12.39
CA PRO A 64 33.53 0.19 -11.67
C PRO A 64 34.59 0.88 -12.53
N GLU A 65 35.49 1.64 -11.90
CA GLU A 65 36.64 2.23 -12.56
C GLU A 65 37.52 1.17 -13.24
N GLU A 66 37.65 -0.03 -12.63
CA GLU A 66 38.38 -1.17 -13.18
C GLU A 66 37.81 -1.65 -14.54
N TYR A 67 36.55 -1.39 -14.80
CA TYR A 67 35.86 -1.72 -16.06
C TYR A 67 35.67 -0.53 -16.98
N GLY A 68 36.38 0.59 -16.66
CA GLY A 68 36.35 1.83 -17.45
C GLY A 68 35.17 2.74 -17.13
N GLY A 69 34.51 2.56 -16.00
CA GLY A 69 33.46 3.45 -15.48
C GLY A 69 34.01 4.57 -14.60
N ASP A 70 33.11 5.22 -13.90
CA ASP A 70 33.35 6.37 -13.02
C ASP A 70 32.93 6.13 -11.57
N THR A 71 32.40 4.95 -11.26
CA THR A 71 31.91 4.61 -9.93
C THR A 71 32.98 3.93 -9.10
N MET A 72 33.25 4.46 -7.91
CA MET A 72 34.22 3.87 -6.99
C MET A 72 33.59 2.70 -6.24
N PHE A 73 34.28 1.54 -6.21
CA PHE A 73 33.90 0.34 -5.49
C PHE A 73 34.96 0.03 -4.42
N VAL A 74 34.51 -0.20 -3.19
CA VAL A 74 35.37 -0.56 -2.08
C VAL A 74 34.88 -1.82 -1.41
N ASP A 75 35.76 -2.84 -1.33
CA ASP A 75 35.47 -4.10 -0.65
C ASP A 75 35.73 -3.95 0.87
N ILE A 76 34.69 -4.04 1.67
CA ILE A 76 34.76 -3.77 3.11
C ILE A 76 34.25 -4.95 3.96
N SER A 77 34.69 -4.97 5.21
CA SER A 77 34.00 -5.68 6.27
C SER A 77 33.73 -4.72 7.40
N ALA A 78 32.48 -4.25 7.51
CA ALA A 78 32.06 -3.37 8.58
C ALA A 78 32.25 -4.02 9.96
N LYS A 79 32.02 -5.36 10.06
CA LYS A 79 32.21 -6.13 11.29
C LYS A 79 33.65 -6.13 11.78
N GLN A 80 34.62 -6.23 10.85
CA GLN A 80 36.04 -6.30 11.17
C GLN A 80 36.74 -4.93 11.11
N GLY A 81 36.06 -3.87 10.66
CA GLY A 81 36.66 -2.57 10.39
C GLY A 81 37.60 -2.57 9.17
N LYS A 82 37.54 -3.57 8.32
CA LYS A 82 38.44 -3.71 7.17
C LYS A 82 38.05 -2.72 6.06
N ASN A 83 39.04 -1.97 5.55
CA ASN A 83 38.95 -1.03 4.45
C ASN A 83 37.93 0.12 4.66
N ILE A 84 37.56 0.44 5.91
CA ILE A 84 36.66 1.57 6.20
C ILE A 84 37.34 2.90 5.86
N ASP A 85 38.64 3.05 6.20
CA ASP A 85 39.41 4.26 5.86
C ASP A 85 39.45 4.47 4.34
N GLN A 86 39.66 3.39 3.56
CA GLN A 86 39.64 3.47 2.09
C GLN A 86 38.27 3.86 1.57
N LEU A 87 37.17 3.41 2.17
CA LEU A 87 35.81 3.84 1.83
C LEU A 87 35.65 5.35 2.07
N LEU A 88 36.11 5.86 3.22
CA LEU A 88 36.05 7.29 3.52
C LEU A 88 36.89 8.13 2.59
N GLU A 89 38.10 7.67 2.21
CA GLU A 89 38.93 8.29 1.21
C GLU A 89 38.21 8.36 -0.16
N SER A 90 37.58 7.29 -0.58
CA SER A 90 36.79 7.24 -1.82
C SER A 90 35.62 8.22 -1.80
N VAL A 91 34.95 8.38 -0.67
CA VAL A 91 33.85 9.37 -0.48
C VAL A 91 34.41 10.79 -0.65
N ILE A 92 35.51 11.12 0.03
CA ILE A 92 36.13 12.44 -0.06
C ILE A 92 36.59 12.73 -1.51
N LEU A 93 37.25 11.76 -2.14
CA LEU A 93 37.73 11.90 -3.52
C LEU A 93 36.58 12.11 -4.50
N THR A 94 35.47 11.38 -4.34
CA THR A 94 34.29 11.56 -5.18
C THR A 94 33.66 12.94 -4.96
N ALA A 95 33.58 13.39 -3.70
CA ALA A 95 33.03 14.70 -3.37
C ALA A 95 33.89 15.82 -3.99
N ASP A 96 35.22 15.74 -3.88
CA ASP A 96 36.14 16.73 -4.44
C ASP A 96 36.14 16.76 -5.97
N ALA A 97 35.98 15.62 -6.60
CA ALA A 97 35.99 15.48 -8.05
C ALA A 97 34.66 15.82 -8.73
N ALA A 98 33.54 15.51 -8.12
CA ALA A 98 32.22 15.58 -8.76
C ALA A 98 31.32 16.72 -8.22
N LEU A 99 31.66 17.35 -7.09
CA LEU A 99 30.77 18.29 -6.41
C LEU A 99 31.45 19.63 -6.11
N GLU A 100 30.66 20.72 -6.24
CA GLU A 100 31.05 22.05 -5.73
C GLU A 100 30.25 22.33 -4.44
N LEU A 101 30.78 21.91 -3.29
CA LEU A 101 30.12 22.03 -1.99
C LEU A 101 30.45 23.38 -1.35
N THR A 102 29.67 24.41 -1.70
CA THR A 102 29.82 25.77 -1.13
C THR A 102 28.52 26.24 -0.51
N ALA A 103 28.62 26.94 0.62
CA ALA A 103 27.48 27.57 1.29
C ALA A 103 27.88 28.87 1.95
N ASN A 104 26.95 29.84 2.01
CA ASN A 104 27.13 31.09 2.75
C ASN A 104 26.60 30.91 4.20
N PRO A 105 27.41 31.02 5.25
CA PRO A 105 26.95 30.96 6.62
C PRO A 105 26.29 32.27 7.11
N ASP A 106 26.65 33.41 6.50
CA ASP A 106 26.28 34.75 6.97
C ASP A 106 24.90 35.19 6.42
N MET A 107 23.88 34.38 6.61
CA MET A 107 22.48 34.66 6.22
C MET A 107 21.52 33.89 7.09
N ASP A 108 20.20 34.19 6.99
CA ASP A 108 19.16 33.45 7.63
C ASP A 108 19.17 31.98 7.18
N ALA A 109 19.04 31.07 8.14
CA ALA A 109 19.15 29.67 7.86
C ALA A 109 18.05 29.15 6.92
N GLN A 110 18.49 28.32 5.98
CA GLN A 110 17.64 27.49 5.12
C GLN A 110 18.13 26.06 5.20
N GLY A 111 17.19 25.13 5.26
CA GLY A 111 17.53 23.72 5.39
C GLY A 111 16.36 22.82 5.08
N VAL A 112 16.49 21.57 5.43
CA VAL A 112 15.49 20.54 5.18
C VAL A 112 15.29 19.66 6.41
N ALA A 113 14.04 19.31 6.71
CA ALA A 113 13.72 18.33 7.74
C ALA A 113 13.95 16.92 7.18
N ILE A 114 14.78 16.15 7.86
CA ILE A 114 15.09 14.75 7.47
C ILE A 114 14.23 13.74 8.24
N GLU A 115 13.84 14.10 9.46
CA GLU A 115 13.02 13.28 10.33
C GLU A 115 12.24 14.16 11.31
N SER A 116 11.06 13.73 11.72
CA SER A 116 10.27 14.40 12.75
C SER A 116 9.35 13.42 13.47
N HIS A 117 9.16 13.67 14.76
CA HIS A 117 8.29 12.86 15.61
C HIS A 117 7.65 13.71 16.71
N LEU A 118 6.62 13.14 17.35
CA LEU A 118 6.01 13.74 18.52
C LEU A 118 6.58 13.11 19.80
N ASP A 119 7.38 13.87 20.53
CA ASP A 119 7.91 13.43 21.82
C ASP A 119 6.91 13.75 22.94
N ARG A 120 6.68 12.80 23.86
CA ARG A 120 5.69 12.95 24.95
C ARG A 120 6.00 14.09 25.93
N GLY A 121 7.28 14.44 26.11
CA GLY A 121 7.72 15.49 27.05
C GLY A 121 8.06 16.80 26.37
N ARG A 122 8.56 16.75 25.16
CA ARG A 122 9.13 17.89 24.41
C ARG A 122 8.20 18.45 23.34
N GLY A 123 7.12 17.70 23.01
CA GLY A 123 6.22 18.05 21.90
C GLY A 123 6.80 17.69 20.53
N PRO A 124 6.42 18.42 19.46
CA PRO A 124 6.98 18.19 18.13
C PRO A 124 8.49 18.46 18.10
N VAL A 125 9.22 17.48 17.58
CA VAL A 125 10.68 17.51 17.41
C VAL A 125 11.00 17.20 15.96
N ALA A 126 11.89 17.97 15.34
CA ALA A 126 12.34 17.75 13.98
C ALA A 126 13.88 17.76 13.92
N THR A 127 14.46 16.76 13.26
CA THR A 127 15.87 16.77 12.88
C THR A 127 15.98 17.44 11.52
N VAL A 128 16.74 18.53 11.45
CA VAL A 128 16.94 19.32 10.24
C VAL A 128 18.41 19.37 9.87
N ILE A 129 18.71 19.43 8.57
CA ILE A 129 20.04 19.74 8.06
C ILE A 129 20.00 21.18 7.56
N VAL A 130 20.87 22.02 8.12
CA VAL A 130 21.07 23.38 7.63
C VAL A 130 21.88 23.30 6.32
N GLN A 131 21.34 23.79 5.23
CA GLN A 131 22.00 23.77 3.93
C GLN A 131 22.77 25.08 3.67
N ARG A 132 22.27 26.20 4.15
CA ARG A 132 22.93 27.51 4.09
C ARG A 132 22.41 28.42 5.19
N GLY A 133 23.18 29.45 5.51
CA GLY A 133 22.90 30.30 6.66
C GLY A 133 23.28 29.66 7.97
N THR A 134 23.00 30.34 9.08
CA THR A 134 23.22 29.85 10.44
C THR A 134 21.91 29.92 11.22
N LEU A 135 21.49 28.79 11.77
CA LEU A 135 20.31 28.67 12.62
C LEU A 135 20.68 28.92 14.07
N HIS A 136 19.93 29.76 14.79
CA HIS A 136 20.17 30.08 16.19
C HIS A 136 18.99 29.72 17.05
N VAL A 137 19.25 29.43 18.33
CA VAL A 137 18.21 29.36 19.35
C VAL A 137 17.52 30.72 19.47
N GLY A 138 16.21 30.76 19.43
CA GLY A 138 15.40 31.97 19.41
C GLY A 138 14.87 32.39 18.04
N ASP A 139 15.40 31.82 16.96
CA ASP A 139 14.90 32.11 15.62
C ASP A 139 13.45 31.67 15.41
N SER A 140 12.68 32.49 14.69
CA SER A 140 11.35 32.14 14.23
C SER A 140 11.45 31.35 12.93
N ILE A 141 10.94 30.13 12.92
CA ILE A 141 11.10 29.18 11.82
C ILE A 141 9.77 28.68 11.25
N VAL A 142 9.81 28.32 9.98
CA VAL A 142 8.77 27.56 9.29
C VAL A 142 9.38 26.30 8.73
N VAL A 143 8.79 25.15 9.02
CA VAL A 143 9.19 23.85 8.46
C VAL A 143 7.95 23.21 7.85
N GLY A 144 7.87 23.16 6.53
CA GLY A 144 6.65 22.70 5.86
C GLY A 144 5.42 23.55 6.22
N ASP A 145 4.42 22.91 6.82
CA ASP A 145 3.19 23.50 7.35
C ASP A 145 3.26 23.75 8.88
N ALA A 146 4.36 23.35 9.54
CA ALA A 146 4.63 23.67 10.94
C ALA A 146 5.41 24.99 11.07
N HIS A 147 5.21 25.70 12.17
CA HIS A 147 5.92 26.93 12.50
C HIS A 147 6.25 26.97 14.00
N GLY A 148 7.15 27.83 14.38
CA GLY A 148 7.47 28.03 15.79
C GLY A 148 8.75 28.82 15.99
N ARG A 149 9.16 28.90 17.26
CA ARG A 149 10.43 29.50 17.66
C ARG A 149 11.35 28.42 18.17
N VAL A 150 12.58 28.40 17.70
CA VAL A 150 13.61 27.47 18.15
C VAL A 150 13.84 27.69 19.64
N ARG A 151 13.35 26.79 20.47
CA ARG A 151 13.53 26.84 21.93
C ARG A 151 14.80 26.16 22.37
N ARG A 152 15.19 25.11 21.69
CA ARG A 152 16.35 24.30 21.99
C ARG A 152 16.80 23.57 20.72
N MET A 153 18.12 23.47 20.56
CA MET A 153 18.75 22.62 19.54
C MET A 153 19.67 21.61 20.19
N LEU A 154 19.66 20.39 19.69
CA LEU A 154 20.59 19.35 20.10
C LEU A 154 21.40 18.90 18.87
N ASP A 155 22.67 18.63 19.07
CA ASP A 155 23.53 18.04 18.05
C ASP A 155 23.34 16.53 17.91
N GLU A 156 24.18 15.89 17.10
CA GLU A 156 24.20 14.45 16.85
C GLU A 156 24.55 13.61 18.08
N PHE A 157 25.14 14.21 19.13
CA PHE A 157 25.46 13.55 20.38
C PHE A 157 24.41 13.79 21.46
N GLY A 158 23.40 14.61 21.18
CA GLY A 158 22.35 14.99 22.11
C GLY A 158 22.75 16.14 23.05
N GLU A 159 23.83 16.85 22.73
CA GLU A 159 24.31 18.01 23.50
C GLU A 159 23.63 19.29 23.01
N ASP A 160 23.41 20.24 23.92
CA ASP A 160 22.83 21.53 23.60
C ASP A 160 23.78 22.37 22.72
N VAL A 161 23.25 22.95 21.67
CA VAL A 161 23.95 23.89 20.81
C VAL A 161 23.13 25.15 20.59
N GLU A 162 23.78 26.31 20.55
CA GLU A 162 23.15 27.60 20.37
C GLU A 162 23.02 28.00 18.90
N GLU A 163 23.93 27.47 18.05
CA GLU A 163 23.97 27.74 16.62
C GLU A 163 24.28 26.49 15.80
N ALA A 164 23.77 26.46 14.56
CA ALA A 164 24.06 25.43 13.60
C ALA A 164 24.30 26.05 12.24
N GLY A 165 25.53 25.95 11.74
CA GLY A 165 25.94 26.41 10.41
C GLY A 165 25.61 25.40 9.30
N PRO A 166 26.06 25.69 8.04
CA PRO A 166 25.81 24.83 6.90
C PRO A 166 26.34 23.40 7.10
N SER A 167 25.59 22.43 6.55
CA SER A 167 25.84 20.97 6.63
C SER A 167 25.65 20.34 8.02
N ARG A 168 25.35 21.14 9.04
CA ARG A 168 25.18 20.60 10.40
C ARG A 168 23.75 20.06 10.62
N PRO A 169 23.59 18.78 11.00
CA PRO A 169 22.31 18.26 11.45
C PRO A 169 22.06 18.69 12.89
N VAL A 170 20.85 19.17 13.19
CA VAL A 170 20.42 19.51 14.54
C VAL A 170 18.97 19.09 14.76
N GLN A 171 18.70 18.65 16.00
CA GLN A 171 17.34 18.37 16.45
C GLN A 171 16.73 19.63 17.04
N VAL A 172 15.66 20.13 16.43
CA VAL A 172 15.00 21.38 16.80
C VAL A 172 13.72 21.10 17.59
N GLN A 173 13.52 21.86 18.66
CA GLN A 173 12.32 21.83 19.50
C GLN A 173 11.64 23.20 19.51
N GLY A 174 10.29 23.22 19.57
CA GLY A 174 9.51 24.47 19.64
C GLY A 174 8.57 24.67 18.47
N LEU A 175 8.39 23.66 17.62
CA LEU A 175 7.44 23.67 16.51
C LEU A 175 5.99 23.48 16.97
N SER A 176 5.05 24.02 16.23
CA SER A 176 3.60 23.90 16.47
C SER A 176 3.02 22.55 16.06
N GLY A 177 3.69 21.82 15.22
CA GLY A 177 3.29 20.53 14.67
C GLY A 177 4.49 19.72 14.21
N VAL A 178 4.25 18.51 13.74
CA VAL A 178 5.27 17.60 13.21
C VAL A 178 5.37 17.80 11.70
N PRO A 179 6.47 18.39 11.17
CA PRO A 179 6.63 18.57 9.72
C PRO A 179 6.87 17.25 9.00
N GLY A 180 6.68 17.23 7.69
CA GLY A 180 7.01 16.10 6.85
C GLY A 180 8.52 15.95 6.60
N ALA A 181 8.98 14.73 6.36
CA ALA A 181 10.34 14.49 5.88
C ALA A 181 10.51 15.12 4.48
N GLY A 182 11.60 15.86 4.26
CA GLY A 182 11.83 16.63 3.04
C GLY A 182 11.21 18.04 3.03
N ASP A 183 10.51 18.44 4.08
CA ASP A 183 9.98 19.80 4.21
C ASP A 183 11.10 20.82 4.39
N ASN A 184 10.98 21.94 3.69
CA ASN A 184 11.97 23.02 3.77
C ASN A 184 11.83 23.82 5.06
N LEU A 185 12.96 24.00 5.75
CA LEU A 185 13.12 24.92 6.86
C LEU A 185 13.52 26.31 6.35
N LEU A 186 12.89 27.34 6.87
CA LEU A 186 13.21 28.75 6.63
C LEU A 186 13.18 29.51 7.95
N VAL A 187 14.20 30.33 8.22
CA VAL A 187 14.14 31.37 9.24
C VAL A 187 13.39 32.59 8.67
N VAL A 188 12.57 33.20 9.48
CA VAL A 188 11.76 34.37 9.12
C VAL A 188 11.86 35.46 10.21
N GLU A 189 11.50 36.70 9.89
CA GLU A 189 11.64 37.85 10.75
C GLU A 189 10.96 37.71 12.12
N ASP A 190 9.74 37.14 12.14
CA ASP A 190 8.96 36.98 13.34
C ASP A 190 7.96 35.80 13.29
N ASP A 191 7.42 35.47 14.49
CA ASP A 191 6.45 34.36 14.66
C ASP A 191 5.12 34.59 13.90
N ARG A 192 4.76 35.85 13.60
CA ARG A 192 3.56 36.17 12.85
C ARG A 192 3.72 35.83 11.37
N VAL A 193 4.86 36.16 10.81
CA VAL A 193 5.24 35.78 9.42
C VAL A 193 5.33 34.26 9.31
N ALA A 194 5.97 33.62 10.30
CA ALA A 194 6.05 32.16 10.36
C ALA A 194 4.67 31.49 10.29
N ARG A 195 3.76 31.95 11.12
CA ARG A 195 2.37 31.43 11.16
C ARG A 195 1.62 31.67 9.85
N GLN A 196 1.77 32.85 9.24
CA GLN A 196 1.12 33.17 7.98
C GLN A 196 1.59 32.26 6.85
N ILE A 197 2.88 32.02 6.73
CA ILE A 197 3.45 31.11 5.72
C ILE A 197 2.97 29.68 5.94
N ALA A 198 3.03 29.19 7.18
CA ALA A 198 2.57 27.85 7.52
C ALA A 198 1.09 27.62 7.18
N ASN A 199 0.22 28.55 7.57
CA ASN A 199 -1.21 28.49 7.25
C ASN A 199 -1.47 28.50 5.74
N GLN A 200 -0.71 29.28 4.98
CA GLN A 200 -0.83 29.33 3.52
C GLN A 200 -0.42 28.01 2.87
N ARG A 201 0.67 27.38 3.37
CA ARG A 201 1.13 26.07 2.88
C ARG A 201 0.11 24.98 3.22
N ASP A 202 -0.42 24.95 4.44
CA ASP A 202 -1.45 24.00 4.87
C ASP A 202 -2.74 24.15 4.04
N ALA A 203 -3.19 25.38 3.77
CA ALA A 203 -4.33 25.64 2.91
C ALA A 203 -4.12 25.14 1.47
N ARG A 204 -2.91 25.34 0.91
CA ARG A 204 -2.56 24.82 -0.42
C ARG A 204 -2.55 23.29 -0.45
N LYS A 205 -1.99 22.63 0.57
CA LYS A 205 -1.93 21.18 0.72
C LYS A 205 -3.35 20.59 0.78
N ARG A 206 -4.23 21.16 1.62
CA ARG A 206 -5.65 20.75 1.70
C ARG A 206 -6.39 20.96 0.38
N SER A 207 -6.20 22.11 -0.28
CA SER A 207 -6.82 22.39 -1.57
C SER A 207 -6.35 21.41 -2.66
N ALA A 208 -5.06 21.05 -2.68
CA ALA A 208 -4.51 20.08 -3.62
C ALA A 208 -5.06 18.67 -3.40
N LEU A 209 -5.21 18.25 -2.13
CA LEU A 209 -5.83 16.97 -1.78
C LEU A 209 -7.31 16.93 -2.21
N GLN A 210 -8.08 17.99 -1.93
CA GLN A 210 -9.48 18.11 -2.37
C GLN A 210 -9.61 18.13 -3.91
N ALA A 211 -8.67 18.76 -4.62
CA ALA A 211 -8.67 18.78 -6.07
C ALA A 211 -8.36 17.39 -6.67
N LYS A 212 -7.48 16.61 -6.03
CA LYS A 212 -7.22 15.20 -6.41
C LYS A 212 -8.45 14.32 -6.20
N GLN A 213 -9.18 14.50 -5.11
CA GLN A 213 -10.44 13.79 -4.85
C GLN A 213 -11.56 14.19 -5.83
N ARG A 214 -11.67 15.48 -6.22
CA ARG A 214 -12.68 15.96 -7.17
C ARG A 214 -12.42 15.58 -8.64
N LYS A 215 -11.19 15.27 -9.02
CA LYS A 215 -10.84 14.86 -10.40
C LYS A 215 -11.33 13.45 -10.77
N ARG A 216 -11.87 12.70 -9.83
CA ARG A 216 -12.27 11.29 -10.01
C ARG A 216 -13.75 11.06 -10.35
N VAL A 217 -14.55 12.09 -10.60
CA VAL A 217 -15.95 11.89 -11.00
C VAL A 217 -16.14 12.45 -12.42
N SER A 218 -15.79 11.66 -13.42
CA SER A 218 -16.21 11.82 -14.82
C SER A 218 -17.58 11.14 -15.01
N LEU A 219 -18.34 11.56 -16.02
CA LEU A 219 -19.62 10.94 -16.39
C LEU A 219 -19.44 9.43 -16.79
N GLU A 220 -18.24 9.03 -17.20
CA GLU A 220 -17.87 7.63 -17.45
C GLU A 220 -17.71 6.83 -16.14
N ASP A 221 -17.43 7.51 -15.01
CA ASP A 221 -17.36 6.89 -13.68
C ASP A 221 -18.74 6.73 -13.02
N LEU A 222 -19.82 7.34 -13.58
CA LEU A 222 -21.17 7.19 -13.02
C LEU A 222 -21.69 5.75 -13.14
N ASP A 223 -21.31 5.05 -14.23
CA ASP A 223 -21.63 3.62 -14.38
C ASP A 223 -20.83 2.73 -13.40
N LYS A 224 -19.63 3.17 -12.99
CA LYS A 224 -18.82 2.51 -11.94
C LYS A 224 -19.33 2.79 -10.53
N VAL A 225 -19.86 3.98 -10.28
CA VAL A 225 -20.48 4.37 -8.97
C VAL A 225 -21.82 3.65 -8.76
N LEU A 226 -22.48 3.20 -9.83
CA LEU A 226 -23.69 2.38 -9.75
C LEU A 226 -23.40 0.89 -9.51
N GLN A 227 -22.18 0.44 -9.73
CA GLN A 227 -21.69 -0.83 -9.23
C GLN A 227 -21.22 -0.55 -7.79
N GLU A 228 -21.85 -1.17 -6.80
CA GLU A 228 -21.49 -1.11 -5.37
C GLU A 228 -20.02 -1.51 -5.19
N THR A 229 -19.10 -0.56 -5.34
CA THR A 229 -17.68 -0.73 -5.02
C THR A 229 -17.54 -0.76 -3.51
N SER A 230 -17.01 -1.83 -2.97
CA SER A 230 -16.68 -1.91 -1.56
C SER A 230 -15.43 -1.08 -1.28
N THR A 231 -15.49 -0.13 -0.34
CA THR A 231 -14.35 0.73 0.01
C THR A 231 -13.81 0.34 1.38
N LEU A 232 -12.51 0.06 1.47
CA LEU A 232 -11.81 -0.10 2.75
C LEU A 232 -11.21 1.25 3.16
N ASN A 233 -11.76 1.82 4.23
CA ASN A 233 -11.31 3.08 4.79
C ASN A 233 -10.27 2.85 5.88
N LEU A 234 -9.14 3.55 5.84
CA LEU A 234 -8.05 3.44 6.81
C LEU A 234 -7.71 4.80 7.43
N ILE A 235 -7.33 4.76 8.71
CA ILE A 235 -6.65 5.85 9.42
C ILE A 235 -5.28 5.35 9.85
N LEU A 236 -4.21 6.07 9.48
CA LEU A 236 -2.84 5.68 9.75
C LEU A 236 -2.25 6.49 10.90
N LYS A 237 -1.68 5.80 11.89
CA LYS A 237 -0.93 6.42 12.99
C LYS A 237 0.44 5.76 13.12
N GLY A 238 1.49 6.56 13.29
CA GLY A 238 2.85 6.06 13.42
C GLY A 238 3.65 6.79 14.48
N ASP A 239 4.77 6.22 14.87
CA ASP A 239 5.70 6.79 15.83
C ASP A 239 6.41 8.04 15.29
N ASN A 240 6.63 8.11 13.97
CA ASN A 240 7.26 9.23 13.30
C ASN A 240 6.71 9.45 11.89
N ALA A 241 7.04 10.59 11.28
CA ALA A 241 6.52 10.98 9.97
C ALA A 241 6.97 10.03 8.85
N GLY A 242 8.22 9.56 8.89
CA GLY A 242 8.75 8.63 7.88
C GLY A 242 8.07 7.27 7.91
N SER A 243 7.75 6.74 9.10
CA SER A 243 7.00 5.49 9.25
C SER A 243 5.59 5.59 8.68
N VAL A 244 4.90 6.73 8.89
CA VAL A 244 3.55 6.98 8.37
C VAL A 244 3.58 7.09 6.85
N GLU A 245 4.54 7.82 6.29
CA GLU A 245 4.70 8.00 4.85
C GLU A 245 5.03 6.66 4.16
N ALA A 246 6.00 5.90 4.69
CA ALA A 246 6.37 4.59 4.14
C ALA A 246 5.20 3.58 4.18
N LEU A 247 4.39 3.60 5.24
CA LEU A 247 3.21 2.76 5.34
C LEU A 247 2.13 3.20 4.35
N GLU A 248 1.90 4.50 4.20
CA GLU A 248 0.93 5.05 3.24
C GLU A 248 1.30 4.68 1.81
N ASP A 249 2.56 4.92 1.40
CA ASP A 249 3.05 4.60 0.06
C ASP A 249 2.92 3.11 -0.24
N ALA A 250 3.34 2.26 0.69
CA ALA A 250 3.25 0.81 0.54
C ALA A 250 1.79 0.30 0.44
N LEU A 251 0.85 0.91 1.16
CA LEU A 251 -0.57 0.57 1.08
C LEU A 251 -1.21 1.06 -0.21
N LEU A 252 -0.80 2.23 -0.73
CA LEU A 252 -1.31 2.76 -2.00
C LEU A 252 -0.77 2.02 -3.22
N ASP A 253 0.37 1.32 -3.09
CA ASP A 253 0.95 0.46 -4.13
C ASP A 253 0.25 -0.91 -4.26
N ILE A 254 -0.63 -1.26 -3.31
CA ILE A 254 -1.44 -2.48 -3.40
C ILE A 254 -2.34 -2.38 -4.64
N LYS A 255 -2.18 -3.33 -5.56
CA LYS A 255 -3.05 -3.42 -6.73
C LYS A 255 -4.42 -3.94 -6.30
N THR A 256 -5.41 -3.09 -6.40
CA THR A 256 -6.81 -3.44 -6.14
C THR A 256 -7.51 -3.77 -7.45
N GLU A 257 -8.43 -4.73 -7.42
CA GLU A 257 -9.36 -4.96 -8.52
C GLU A 257 -10.42 -3.84 -8.55
N ASP A 258 -11.05 -3.61 -9.71
CA ASP A 258 -12.02 -2.51 -9.93
C ASP A 258 -13.24 -2.53 -8.97
N GLU A 259 -13.46 -3.65 -8.26
CA GLU A 259 -14.58 -3.84 -7.34
C GLU A 259 -14.32 -3.37 -5.90
N VAL A 260 -13.04 -3.14 -5.53
CA VAL A 260 -12.63 -2.75 -4.17
C VAL A 260 -11.67 -1.58 -4.23
N GLU A 261 -11.90 -0.54 -3.42
CA GLU A 261 -11.05 0.65 -3.33
C GLU A 261 -10.48 0.80 -1.92
N LEU A 262 -9.17 1.10 -1.84
CA LEU A 262 -8.50 1.49 -0.60
C LEU A 262 -8.50 3.01 -0.46
N ASN A 263 -9.01 3.52 0.66
CA ASN A 263 -9.05 4.95 0.94
C ASN A 263 -8.42 5.29 2.29
N ILE A 264 -7.42 6.15 2.28
CA ILE A 264 -6.78 6.65 3.51
C ILE A 264 -7.44 7.99 3.87
N ILE A 265 -8.26 7.97 4.94
CA ILE A 265 -9.05 9.11 5.39
C ILE A 265 -8.19 10.11 6.15
N ASP A 266 -7.35 9.63 7.05
CA ASP A 266 -6.51 10.46 7.89
C ASP A 266 -5.19 9.77 8.20
N ARG A 267 -4.16 10.59 8.45
CA ARG A 267 -2.83 10.14 8.83
C ARG A 267 -2.21 11.07 9.86
N GLY A 268 -1.43 10.52 10.76
CA GLY A 268 -0.77 11.37 11.77
C GLY A 268 0.28 10.66 12.58
N VAL A 269 1.12 11.46 13.22
CA VAL A 269 2.19 11.01 14.10
C VAL A 269 1.70 10.98 15.55
N GLY A 270 2.16 10.02 16.32
CA GLY A 270 1.87 9.87 17.74
C GLY A 270 0.84 8.76 18.02
N ALA A 271 0.35 8.74 19.26
CA ALA A 271 -0.60 7.74 19.73
C ALA A 271 -1.99 7.86 19.05
N VAL A 272 -2.75 6.76 19.06
CA VAL A 272 -4.15 6.79 18.67
C VAL A 272 -4.96 7.45 19.78
N THR A 273 -5.67 8.53 19.45
CA THR A 273 -6.46 9.34 20.38
C THR A 273 -7.97 9.05 20.25
N GLU A 274 -8.76 9.52 21.22
CA GLU A 274 -10.22 9.45 21.17
C GLU A 274 -10.80 10.13 19.91
N THR A 275 -10.16 11.21 19.43
CA THR A 275 -10.55 11.90 18.19
C THR A 275 -10.38 11.01 16.96
N ASN A 276 -9.29 10.24 16.89
CA ASN A 276 -9.08 9.28 15.79
C ASN A 276 -10.14 8.18 15.82
N VAL A 277 -10.51 7.69 17.00
CA VAL A 277 -11.58 6.70 17.15
C VAL A 277 -12.93 7.27 16.71
N SER A 278 -13.27 8.51 17.10
CA SER A 278 -14.51 9.15 16.65
C SER A 278 -14.56 9.31 15.14
N LEU A 279 -13.44 9.70 14.51
CA LEU A 279 -13.35 9.81 13.07
C LEU A 279 -13.50 8.43 12.38
N ALA A 280 -12.86 7.40 12.92
CA ALA A 280 -12.97 6.04 12.41
C ALA A 280 -14.42 5.52 12.49
N ALA A 281 -15.11 5.73 13.62
CA ALA A 281 -16.51 5.34 13.79
C ALA A 281 -17.43 6.08 12.79
N ALA A 282 -17.19 7.37 12.55
CA ALA A 282 -17.99 8.17 11.62
C ALA A 282 -17.76 7.81 10.14
N SER A 283 -16.62 7.19 9.82
CA SER A 283 -16.17 6.91 8.45
C SER A 283 -16.13 5.41 8.14
N ASP A 284 -16.56 4.56 9.04
CA ASP A 284 -16.44 3.10 8.96
C ASP A 284 -15.00 2.68 8.59
N ALA A 285 -14.03 3.21 9.34
CA ALA A 285 -12.63 3.04 9.05
C ALA A 285 -11.92 2.16 10.09
N VAL A 286 -10.90 1.43 9.64
CA VAL A 286 -9.96 0.71 10.51
C VAL A 286 -8.76 1.60 10.82
N ILE A 287 -8.32 1.60 12.07
CA ILE A 287 -7.12 2.34 12.50
C ILE A 287 -5.91 1.40 12.46
N ILE A 288 -4.89 1.78 11.68
CA ILE A 288 -3.59 1.11 11.67
C ILE A 288 -2.60 1.92 12.48
N ALA A 289 -2.10 1.33 13.56
CA ALA A 289 -1.14 1.93 14.46
C ALA A 289 0.23 1.24 14.30
N PHE A 290 1.18 1.94 13.67
CA PHE A 290 2.53 1.45 13.41
C PHE A 290 3.51 1.96 14.45
N ASN A 291 4.19 1.04 15.17
CA ASN A 291 5.11 1.34 16.27
C ASN A 291 4.53 2.27 17.36
N THR A 292 3.21 2.42 17.44
CA THR A 292 2.52 3.26 18.41
C THR A 292 1.39 2.50 19.07
N ARG A 293 0.77 3.09 20.09
CA ARG A 293 -0.35 2.51 20.84
C ARG A 293 -1.46 3.54 21.02
N ALA A 294 -2.63 3.07 21.42
CA ALA A 294 -3.71 3.93 21.85
C ALA A 294 -3.39 4.54 23.23
N GLU A 295 -3.82 5.79 23.43
CA GLU A 295 -3.65 6.49 24.70
C GLU A 295 -5.00 6.86 25.32
N GLY A 296 -4.97 7.14 26.63
CA GLY A 296 -6.15 7.55 27.38
C GLY A 296 -7.27 6.52 27.32
N LYS A 297 -8.47 6.96 26.97
CA LYS A 297 -9.68 6.13 26.84
C LYS A 297 -9.93 5.63 25.40
N ALA A 298 -8.99 5.86 24.48
CA ALA A 298 -9.17 5.53 23.07
C ALA A 298 -9.47 4.03 22.84
N THR A 299 -8.83 3.13 23.60
CA THR A 299 -9.09 1.68 23.50
C THR A 299 -10.51 1.31 23.97
N GLU A 300 -10.95 1.90 25.11
CA GLU A 300 -12.31 1.68 25.62
C GLU A 300 -13.36 2.20 24.66
N MET A 301 -13.14 3.40 24.13
CA MET A 301 -14.01 4.03 23.14
C MET A 301 -14.06 3.23 21.84
N ALA A 302 -12.94 2.72 21.33
CA ALA A 302 -12.89 1.88 20.15
C ALA A 302 -13.73 0.62 20.32
N THR A 303 -13.69 -0.01 21.51
CA THR A 303 -14.52 -1.18 21.83
C THR A 303 -16.01 -0.82 21.88
N GLN A 304 -16.37 0.35 22.42
CA GLN A 304 -17.76 0.81 22.51
C GLN A 304 -18.34 1.17 21.15
N GLU A 305 -17.55 1.84 20.30
CA GLU A 305 -17.96 2.28 18.97
C GLU A 305 -17.77 1.19 17.89
N GLY A 306 -17.19 0.03 18.24
CA GLY A 306 -16.93 -1.07 17.30
C GLY A 306 -15.81 -0.79 16.30
N VAL A 307 -14.91 0.14 16.63
CA VAL A 307 -13.76 0.50 15.78
C VAL A 307 -12.63 -0.50 15.99
N ASP A 308 -12.10 -1.06 14.90
CA ASP A 308 -10.95 -1.95 14.93
C ASP A 308 -9.64 -1.13 14.92
N ILE A 309 -8.75 -1.39 15.89
CA ILE A 309 -7.41 -0.80 15.97
C ILE A 309 -6.39 -1.93 15.83
N ARG A 310 -5.66 -1.93 14.71
CA ARG A 310 -4.60 -2.90 14.43
C ARG A 310 -3.24 -2.33 14.73
N TYR A 311 -2.39 -3.11 15.41
CA TYR A 311 -1.06 -2.69 15.85
C TYR A 311 0.02 -3.49 15.14
N TYR A 312 0.93 -2.78 14.45
CA TYR A 312 2.03 -3.38 13.71
C TYR A 312 3.38 -2.78 14.11
N THR A 313 4.42 -3.59 14.00
CA THR A 313 5.82 -3.19 14.15
C THR A 313 6.64 -3.55 12.91
N ILE A 314 6.04 -4.30 11.98
CA ILE A 314 6.63 -4.74 10.72
C ILE A 314 5.68 -4.32 9.60
N ILE A 315 6.19 -3.54 8.64
CA ILE A 315 5.37 -2.92 7.58
C ILE A 315 4.74 -3.99 6.67
N TYR A 316 5.49 -5.04 6.35
CA TYR A 316 5.00 -6.12 5.48
C TYR A 316 3.78 -6.86 6.06
N LYS A 317 3.71 -7.02 7.39
CA LYS A 317 2.54 -7.63 8.04
C LYS A 317 1.29 -6.77 7.91
N ALA A 318 1.45 -5.44 7.98
CA ALA A 318 0.33 -4.53 7.78
C ALA A 318 -0.18 -4.62 6.32
N ILE A 319 0.72 -4.69 5.35
CA ILE A 319 0.38 -4.82 3.93
C ILE A 319 -0.35 -6.14 3.68
N GLU A 320 0.21 -7.28 4.12
CA GLU A 320 -0.38 -8.61 3.96
C GLU A 320 -1.81 -8.69 4.54
N GLU A 321 -2.04 -8.14 5.73
CA GLU A 321 -3.36 -8.17 6.35
C GLU A 321 -4.36 -7.23 5.63
N VAL A 322 -3.91 -6.08 5.13
CA VAL A 322 -4.76 -5.17 4.33
C VAL A 322 -5.09 -5.80 2.97
N GLU A 323 -4.12 -6.42 2.29
CA GLU A 323 -4.36 -7.17 1.05
C GLU A 323 -5.37 -8.31 1.28
N ALA A 324 -5.23 -9.07 2.35
CA ALA A 324 -6.16 -10.13 2.70
C ALA A 324 -7.56 -9.58 2.98
N ALA A 325 -7.67 -8.42 3.65
CA ALA A 325 -8.95 -7.76 3.89
C ALA A 325 -9.60 -7.30 2.57
N LEU A 326 -8.84 -6.69 1.66
CA LEU A 326 -9.30 -6.27 0.34
C LEU A 326 -9.78 -7.45 -0.50
N LYS A 327 -9.02 -8.55 -0.54
CA LYS A 327 -9.42 -9.79 -1.21
C LYS A 327 -10.71 -10.37 -0.61
N GLY A 328 -10.87 -10.33 0.71
CA GLY A 328 -12.08 -10.78 1.41
C GLY A 328 -13.32 -9.93 1.14
N MET A 329 -13.16 -8.70 0.64
CA MET A 329 -14.26 -7.80 0.25
C MET A 329 -14.74 -8.02 -1.19
N LEU A 330 -14.00 -8.77 -2.02
CA LEU A 330 -14.38 -9.07 -3.39
C LEU A 330 -15.64 -9.94 -3.42
N LYS A 331 -16.53 -9.67 -4.37
CA LYS A 331 -17.72 -10.49 -4.57
C LYS A 331 -17.31 -11.90 -5.00
N PRO A 332 -17.94 -12.96 -4.49
CA PRO A 332 -17.64 -14.31 -4.90
C PRO A 332 -17.91 -14.51 -6.38
N ILE A 333 -16.99 -15.18 -7.09
CA ILE A 333 -17.21 -15.61 -8.47
C ILE A 333 -17.90 -16.96 -8.44
N TYR A 334 -19.01 -17.07 -9.17
CA TYR A 334 -19.72 -18.32 -9.34
C TYR A 334 -19.42 -18.87 -10.73
N GLU A 335 -18.92 -20.10 -10.79
CA GLU A 335 -18.82 -20.85 -12.03
C GLU A 335 -19.98 -21.83 -12.13
N GLU A 336 -20.57 -21.91 -13.32
CA GLU A 336 -21.58 -22.90 -13.62
C GLU A 336 -20.93 -24.25 -13.88
N ARG A 337 -21.28 -25.25 -13.09
CA ARG A 337 -20.81 -26.62 -13.23
C ARG A 337 -21.97 -27.52 -13.66
N ASP A 338 -21.83 -28.17 -14.78
CA ASP A 338 -22.80 -29.13 -15.24
C ASP A 338 -22.87 -30.34 -14.29
N THR A 339 -24.06 -30.66 -13.83
CA THR A 339 -24.32 -31.78 -12.87
C THR A 339 -24.93 -32.99 -13.52
N GLY A 340 -25.60 -32.82 -14.68
CA GLY A 340 -26.17 -33.89 -15.42
C GLY A 340 -26.99 -33.43 -16.63
N ALA A 341 -27.39 -34.38 -17.45
CA ALA A 341 -28.22 -34.14 -18.62
C ALA A 341 -29.35 -35.17 -18.73
N ALA A 342 -30.49 -34.74 -19.22
CA ALA A 342 -31.64 -35.60 -19.50
C ALA A 342 -32.25 -35.25 -20.84
N GLU A 343 -32.59 -36.27 -21.65
CA GLU A 343 -33.27 -36.15 -22.95
C GLU A 343 -34.78 -36.32 -22.79
N ILE A 344 -35.55 -35.39 -23.34
CA ILE A 344 -37.03 -35.47 -23.39
C ILE A 344 -37.45 -36.48 -24.44
N ARG A 345 -38.04 -37.61 -24.04
CA ARG A 345 -38.53 -38.68 -24.90
C ARG A 345 -40.03 -38.64 -25.15
N ALA A 346 -40.78 -38.09 -24.24
CA ALA A 346 -42.23 -38.01 -24.35
C ALA A 346 -42.79 -36.79 -23.59
N LEU A 347 -43.92 -36.26 -24.01
CA LEU A 347 -44.60 -35.15 -23.37
C LEU A 347 -46.01 -35.60 -22.95
N PHE A 348 -46.38 -35.33 -21.70
CA PHE A 348 -47.69 -35.62 -21.14
C PHE A 348 -48.36 -34.33 -20.68
N LYS A 349 -49.60 -34.12 -21.03
CA LYS A 349 -50.38 -32.97 -20.58
C LYS A 349 -51.22 -33.36 -19.35
N SER A 350 -51.06 -32.62 -18.28
CA SER A 350 -51.85 -32.77 -17.04
C SER A 350 -52.60 -31.47 -16.74
N SER A 351 -53.87 -31.59 -16.46
CA SER A 351 -54.70 -30.43 -16.10
C SER A 351 -54.30 -29.78 -14.76
N ALA A 352 -53.57 -30.51 -13.91
CA ALA A 352 -53.18 -30.04 -12.59
C ALA A 352 -51.80 -29.38 -12.53
N VAL A 353 -50.86 -29.83 -13.36
CA VAL A 353 -49.43 -29.42 -13.27
C VAL A 353 -48.85 -28.98 -14.62
N GLY A 354 -49.65 -28.86 -15.66
CA GLY A 354 -49.17 -28.42 -17.00
C GLY A 354 -48.54 -29.57 -17.79
N THR A 355 -47.46 -29.24 -18.56
CA THR A 355 -46.75 -30.20 -19.38
C THR A 355 -45.70 -30.95 -18.59
N ILE A 356 -45.79 -32.27 -18.55
CA ILE A 356 -44.78 -33.13 -17.93
C ILE A 356 -43.86 -33.68 -18.99
N ALA A 357 -42.57 -33.49 -18.84
CA ALA A 357 -41.55 -34.07 -19.69
C ALA A 357 -41.18 -35.47 -19.16
N GLY A 358 -41.45 -36.52 -19.96
CA GLY A 358 -40.89 -37.84 -19.71
C GLY A 358 -39.47 -37.90 -20.28
N CYS A 359 -38.50 -37.99 -19.43
CA CYS A 359 -37.08 -37.86 -19.74
C CYS A 359 -36.31 -39.13 -19.39
N MET A 360 -35.20 -39.35 -20.07
CA MET A 360 -34.15 -40.28 -19.68
C MET A 360 -32.94 -39.48 -19.26
N VAL A 361 -32.44 -39.68 -18.05
CA VAL A 361 -31.18 -39.05 -17.60
C VAL A 361 -30.01 -39.74 -18.31
N THR A 362 -29.30 -39.01 -19.15
CA THR A 362 -28.20 -39.51 -19.98
C THR A 362 -26.87 -39.43 -19.31
N GLU A 363 -26.62 -38.38 -18.53
CA GLU A 363 -25.38 -38.13 -17.83
C GLU A 363 -25.61 -37.56 -16.43
N GLY A 364 -24.69 -37.87 -15.51
CA GLY A 364 -24.66 -37.30 -14.16
C GLY A 364 -25.93 -37.54 -13.35
N LYS A 365 -26.48 -36.46 -12.78
CA LYS A 365 -27.75 -36.48 -12.04
C LYS A 365 -28.55 -35.19 -12.24
N VAL A 366 -29.87 -35.32 -12.14
CA VAL A 366 -30.78 -34.17 -12.09
C VAL A 366 -31.44 -34.10 -10.71
N VAL A 367 -31.60 -32.87 -10.21
CA VAL A 367 -32.06 -32.61 -8.83
C VAL A 367 -33.33 -31.75 -8.87
N ARG A 368 -34.29 -32.06 -8.02
CA ARG A 368 -35.51 -31.24 -7.83
C ARG A 368 -35.12 -29.83 -7.37
N ASN A 369 -35.75 -28.80 -7.92
CA ASN A 369 -35.44 -27.37 -7.77
C ASN A 369 -34.08 -26.94 -8.30
N GLY A 370 -33.36 -27.84 -9.01
CA GLY A 370 -32.11 -27.51 -9.67
C GLY A 370 -32.32 -26.57 -10.87
N LYS A 371 -31.30 -25.74 -11.14
CA LYS A 371 -31.23 -24.91 -12.35
C LYS A 371 -30.92 -25.78 -13.56
N VAL A 372 -31.58 -25.49 -14.68
CA VAL A 372 -31.35 -26.21 -15.92
C VAL A 372 -31.41 -25.27 -17.13
N ARG A 373 -30.66 -25.62 -18.16
CA ARG A 373 -30.82 -25.04 -19.50
C ARG A 373 -31.49 -26.05 -20.40
N LEU A 374 -32.31 -25.54 -21.32
CA LEU A 374 -32.94 -26.35 -22.37
C LEU A 374 -32.19 -26.14 -23.67
N LEU A 375 -31.72 -27.23 -24.27
CA LEU A 375 -31.07 -27.22 -25.56
C LEU A 375 -31.94 -27.93 -26.59
N ARG A 376 -32.07 -27.32 -27.79
CA ARG A 376 -32.73 -27.87 -28.96
C ARG A 376 -31.78 -27.79 -30.16
N ASP A 377 -31.46 -28.89 -30.76
CA ASP A 377 -30.47 -28.98 -31.85
C ASP A 377 -29.14 -28.27 -31.50
N ASN A 378 -28.63 -28.51 -30.29
CA ASN A 378 -27.44 -27.87 -29.71
C ASN A 378 -27.52 -26.34 -29.50
N ASN A 379 -28.69 -25.72 -29.68
CA ASN A 379 -28.90 -24.31 -29.36
C ASN A 379 -29.59 -24.16 -28.02
N VAL A 380 -29.10 -23.23 -27.17
CA VAL A 380 -29.72 -22.91 -25.88
C VAL A 380 -31.04 -22.17 -26.11
N ILE A 381 -32.18 -22.78 -25.80
CA ILE A 381 -33.51 -22.19 -25.90
C ILE A 381 -33.83 -21.31 -24.70
N THR A 382 -33.47 -21.79 -23.52
CA THR A 382 -33.50 -21.02 -22.28
C THR A 382 -32.35 -21.42 -21.37
N ALA A 383 -31.68 -20.44 -20.79
CA ALA A 383 -30.57 -20.66 -19.88
C ALA A 383 -30.95 -20.71 -18.40
N ASP A 384 -32.15 -20.20 -18.04
CA ASP A 384 -32.58 -20.06 -16.65
C ASP A 384 -33.97 -20.69 -16.45
N ALA A 385 -34.02 -22.02 -16.52
CA ALA A 385 -35.20 -22.79 -16.15
C ALA A 385 -34.92 -23.57 -14.86
N LYS A 386 -35.98 -24.01 -14.18
CA LYS A 386 -35.89 -24.82 -12.96
C LYS A 386 -36.74 -26.09 -13.09
N ILE A 387 -36.28 -27.15 -12.44
CA ILE A 387 -37.07 -28.36 -12.29
C ILE A 387 -38.07 -28.19 -11.12
N GLU A 388 -39.33 -27.86 -11.41
CA GLU A 388 -40.35 -27.63 -10.39
C GLU A 388 -40.79 -28.91 -9.72
N SER A 389 -40.88 -30.00 -10.47
CA SER A 389 -41.16 -31.31 -9.92
C SER A 389 -40.34 -32.40 -10.61
N LEU A 390 -39.94 -33.40 -9.83
CA LEU A 390 -39.16 -34.54 -10.29
C LEU A 390 -39.75 -35.82 -9.73
N ARG A 391 -40.07 -36.79 -10.60
CA ARG A 391 -40.66 -38.06 -10.23
C ARG A 391 -39.99 -39.23 -10.91
N HIS A 392 -39.83 -40.31 -10.18
CA HIS A 392 -39.43 -41.59 -10.73
C HIS A 392 -40.63 -42.53 -10.65
N GLU A 393 -41.11 -42.99 -11.83
CA GLU A 393 -42.39 -43.73 -11.96
C GLU A 393 -43.58 -42.96 -11.34
N LYS A 394 -44.05 -43.30 -10.13
CA LYS A 394 -45.17 -42.66 -9.43
C LYS A 394 -44.76 -41.87 -8.20
N ASP A 395 -43.52 -42.02 -7.77
CA ASP A 395 -43.00 -41.44 -6.54
C ASP A 395 -42.24 -40.14 -6.78
N ASP A 396 -42.40 -39.16 -5.90
CA ASP A 396 -41.64 -37.94 -5.90
C ASP A 396 -40.16 -38.25 -5.54
N ALA A 397 -39.23 -37.72 -6.32
CA ALA A 397 -37.83 -37.94 -6.13
C ALA A 397 -37.11 -36.60 -5.86
N THR A 398 -36.05 -36.61 -5.05
CA THR A 398 -35.18 -35.47 -4.80
C THR A 398 -34.05 -35.37 -5.83
N GLU A 399 -33.53 -36.54 -6.27
CA GLU A 399 -32.53 -36.65 -7.32
C GLU A 399 -32.71 -37.92 -8.13
N ILE A 400 -32.33 -37.91 -9.40
CA ILE A 400 -32.33 -39.05 -10.29
C ILE A 400 -31.02 -39.10 -11.07
N LYS A 401 -30.38 -40.28 -11.10
CA LYS A 401 -29.08 -40.51 -11.73
C LYS A 401 -29.20 -40.97 -13.17
N ALA A 402 -28.09 -40.89 -13.90
CA ALA A 402 -27.99 -41.38 -15.26
C ALA A 402 -28.46 -42.84 -15.39
N GLY A 403 -29.17 -43.16 -16.48
CA GLY A 403 -29.71 -44.47 -16.78
C GLY A 403 -31.12 -44.72 -16.29
N TYR A 404 -31.72 -43.75 -15.57
CA TYR A 404 -33.10 -43.87 -15.09
C TYR A 404 -34.05 -42.92 -15.82
N GLU A 405 -35.29 -43.42 -16.02
CA GLU A 405 -36.39 -42.60 -16.57
C GLU A 405 -37.01 -41.74 -15.47
N CYS A 406 -37.46 -40.56 -15.85
CA CYS A 406 -38.09 -39.63 -14.92
C CYS A 406 -39.17 -38.78 -15.61
N GLY A 407 -40.14 -38.36 -14.82
CA GLY A 407 -41.07 -37.30 -15.19
C GLY A 407 -40.70 -36.00 -14.49
N MET A 408 -40.52 -34.91 -15.23
CA MET A 408 -40.25 -33.62 -14.66
C MET A 408 -41.13 -32.52 -15.22
N VAL A 409 -41.41 -31.53 -14.38
CA VAL A 409 -42.04 -30.28 -14.79
C VAL A 409 -41.01 -29.19 -14.73
N LEU A 410 -40.89 -28.44 -15.83
CA LEU A 410 -39.98 -27.31 -15.92
C LEU A 410 -40.70 -25.98 -15.78
N SER A 411 -40.08 -24.99 -15.24
CA SER A 411 -40.60 -23.61 -15.20
C SER A 411 -40.81 -23.00 -16.59
N TYR A 412 -40.20 -23.58 -17.61
CA TYR A 412 -40.29 -23.15 -19.02
C TYR A 412 -41.30 -24.04 -19.79
N PRO A 413 -42.35 -23.45 -20.40
CA PRO A 413 -43.46 -24.22 -20.97
C PRO A 413 -43.24 -24.75 -22.37
N ASP A 414 -42.36 -24.12 -23.19
CA ASP A 414 -42.16 -24.51 -24.60
C ASP A 414 -41.07 -25.59 -24.74
N ILE A 415 -41.43 -26.82 -24.33
CA ILE A 415 -40.57 -27.99 -24.40
C ILE A 415 -41.04 -28.93 -25.54
N GLN A 416 -40.08 -29.59 -26.19
CA GLN A 416 -40.36 -30.54 -27.30
C GLN A 416 -39.64 -31.88 -27.05
N VAL A 417 -40.13 -32.92 -27.73
CA VAL A 417 -39.47 -34.23 -27.73
C VAL A 417 -38.13 -34.07 -28.50
N GLY A 418 -37.08 -34.61 -27.90
CA GLY A 418 -35.71 -34.47 -28.39
C GLY A 418 -34.90 -33.29 -27.77
N ASP A 419 -35.56 -32.43 -27.00
CA ASP A 419 -34.82 -31.40 -26.22
C ASP A 419 -33.94 -32.05 -25.13
N ILE A 420 -32.78 -31.45 -24.91
CA ILE A 420 -31.87 -31.87 -23.85
C ILE A 420 -31.99 -30.88 -22.68
N ILE A 421 -32.25 -31.40 -21.52
CA ILE A 421 -32.26 -30.66 -20.26
C ILE A 421 -30.89 -30.82 -19.61
N GLN A 422 -30.07 -29.77 -19.59
CA GLN A 422 -28.76 -29.76 -18.99
C GLN A 422 -28.86 -29.12 -17.59
N ALA A 423 -28.64 -29.92 -16.56
CA ALA A 423 -28.66 -29.46 -15.18
C ALA A 423 -27.28 -28.90 -14.79
N TYR A 424 -27.27 -27.78 -14.10
CA TYR A 424 -26.04 -27.14 -13.61
C TYR A 424 -26.23 -26.60 -12.21
N GLU A 425 -25.12 -26.42 -11.52
CA GLU A 425 -25.03 -25.72 -10.21
C GLU A 425 -24.03 -24.57 -10.30
N GLU A 426 -24.31 -23.50 -9.59
CA GLU A 426 -23.36 -22.41 -9.41
C GLU A 426 -22.49 -22.74 -8.21
N VAL A 427 -21.19 -22.94 -8.44
CA VAL A 427 -20.20 -23.22 -7.41
C VAL A 427 -19.35 -22.00 -7.20
N GLU A 428 -19.24 -21.57 -5.95
CA GLU A 428 -18.33 -20.48 -5.57
C GLU A 428 -16.88 -20.92 -5.79
N VAL A 429 -16.14 -20.12 -6.57
CA VAL A 429 -14.71 -20.35 -6.85
C VAL A 429 -13.88 -19.33 -6.07
N PRO A 430 -12.87 -19.78 -5.29
CA PRO A 430 -11.94 -18.86 -4.64
C PRO A 430 -11.22 -18.02 -5.69
N ARG A 431 -11.06 -16.72 -5.44
CA ARG A 431 -10.17 -15.86 -6.23
C ARG A 431 -8.75 -16.02 -5.66
N ASP A 432 -7.79 -16.41 -6.50
CA ASP A 432 -6.37 -16.52 -6.17
C ASP A 432 -5.68 -15.15 -6.04
#